data_7a98887855dfd5001a6f74e042550428
#
_entry.id   7a98887855dfd5001a6f74e042550428
#
_cell.length_a   1.000
_cell.length_b   1.000
_cell.length_c   1.000
_cell.angle_alpha   90.00
_cell.angle_beta   90.00
_cell.angle_gamma   90.00
#
_symmetry.space_group_name_H-M   'P 1'
#
loop_
_entity.id
_entity.type
_entity.pdbx_description
1 polymer ?
#
loop_
_entity_poly.entity_id
_entity_poly.type
_entity_poly.pdbx_seq_one_letter_code
_entity_poly.pdbx_strand_id
1 'polypeptide(L)'
;MPKKENIPAYDDANLFLEPAQFLSKVKSKNDSYSFVDSVMETPLPSYGFDYSLVRNPDIDTAYNALITYVIPGSPAAAVLKRGDWIVKVDTSYISKKYESQLLQGTEPLEVTLGKYQLVPPTEPPVEGEEEEEIYRVVPVGDPVKIGAAVPLVDNPVHCKKTLTLTDGSEVGYLMYNSFTAGTKESPEKYNAELREWSDELAQKNIHEVILDLRYNKGGSIDCVQLLSTMLVSSYYLDQTMGFLEYNDKNTDKDVTLTFDSKLLNTSGGKNLDLTTLIVLIGGETAGAPEMLMHCLNGKIQKLIAIGSSTKGQNVATEQFINEEFQWSVNPVVATIYDSEHDTYPGFKPTYSVNASTDYLTFLPFGDEKETLLSVALGVLNGTYPPKEEEEETPSTRIKIEKSVNSPSSRLFIGGSGLRIK
;
A
#
# COMPACT_ATOMS: atom_id res chain seq x y z
N MET A 1 17.69 -18.03 -12.75
CA MET A 1 17.16 -19.42 -12.65
C MET A 1 18.29 -20.36 -12.27
N PRO A 2 18.05 -21.40 -11.44
CA PRO A 2 19.08 -22.41 -11.20
C PRO A 2 19.48 -23.08 -12.52
N LYS A 3 20.77 -23.39 -12.67
CA LYS A 3 21.23 -24.16 -13.81
C LYS A 3 20.51 -25.51 -13.81
N LYS A 4 20.18 -26.04 -15.00
CA LYS A 4 19.45 -27.31 -15.17
C LYS A 4 20.03 -28.48 -14.38
N GLU A 5 21.33 -28.45 -14.12
CA GLU A 5 22.09 -29.42 -13.30
C GLU A 5 21.83 -29.33 -11.77
N ASN A 6 21.18 -28.24 -11.31
CA ASN A 6 20.84 -28.03 -9.89
C ASN A 6 19.34 -28.23 -9.59
N ILE A 7 18.54 -28.66 -10.57
CA ILE A 7 17.16 -29.03 -10.32
C ILE A 7 17.19 -30.40 -9.63
N PRO A 8 16.60 -30.51 -8.40
CA PRO A 8 16.51 -31.78 -7.73
C PRO A 8 15.85 -32.80 -8.64
N ALA A 9 16.36 -34.03 -8.65
CA ALA A 9 15.69 -35.13 -9.33
C ALA A 9 14.25 -35.22 -8.83
N TYR A 10 13.33 -35.53 -9.75
CA TYR A 10 11.95 -35.82 -9.41
C TYR A 10 11.93 -37.13 -8.60
N ASP A 11 12.00 -37.00 -7.29
CA ASP A 11 12.03 -38.13 -6.37
C ASP A 11 10.80 -38.14 -5.46
N ASP A 12 10.52 -39.27 -4.84
CA ASP A 12 9.35 -39.48 -3.98
C ASP A 12 9.32 -38.50 -2.79
N ALA A 13 10.48 -37.97 -2.35
CA ALA A 13 10.56 -37.01 -1.26
C ALA A 13 10.08 -35.60 -1.64
N ASN A 14 10.07 -35.29 -2.93
CA ASN A 14 9.62 -33.97 -3.45
C ASN A 14 8.18 -33.98 -3.97
N LEU A 15 7.62 -35.16 -4.23
CA LEU A 15 6.25 -35.38 -4.78
C LEU A 15 5.13 -34.88 -3.83
N PHE A 16 5.39 -34.88 -2.53
CA PHE A 16 4.40 -34.52 -1.51
C PHE A 16 4.62 -33.12 -0.91
N LEU A 17 5.49 -32.30 -1.52
CA LEU A 17 5.70 -30.94 -1.06
C LEU A 17 4.61 -30.03 -1.61
N GLU A 18 4.12 -29.14 -0.74
CA GLU A 18 3.31 -28.01 -1.18
C GLU A 18 4.10 -27.18 -2.21
N PRO A 19 3.42 -26.58 -3.24
CA PRO A 19 4.09 -25.84 -4.32
C PRO A 19 5.08 -24.78 -3.83
N ALA A 20 4.75 -24.05 -2.78
CA ALA A 20 5.65 -23.06 -2.18
C ALA A 20 6.90 -23.68 -1.55
N GLN A 21 6.78 -24.83 -0.91
CA GLN A 21 7.90 -25.57 -0.34
C GLN A 21 8.81 -26.12 -1.44
N PHE A 22 8.24 -26.62 -2.53
CA PHE A 22 8.99 -27.08 -3.69
C PHE A 22 9.77 -25.88 -4.32
N LEU A 23 9.09 -24.76 -4.59
CA LEU A 23 9.75 -23.57 -5.13
C LEU A 23 10.91 -23.13 -4.24
N SER A 24 10.78 -23.14 -2.92
CA SER A 24 11.83 -22.72 -1.99
C SER A 24 13.10 -23.60 -2.09
N LYS A 25 12.97 -24.87 -2.50
CA LYS A 25 14.11 -25.79 -2.70
C LYS A 25 14.81 -25.58 -4.05
N VAL A 26 14.06 -25.20 -5.09
CA VAL A 26 14.61 -25.13 -6.45
C VAL A 26 15.06 -23.74 -6.87
N LYS A 27 14.54 -22.68 -6.23
CA LYS A 27 14.93 -21.31 -6.55
C LYS A 27 16.35 -21.00 -6.10
N SER A 28 17.00 -20.03 -6.77
CA SER A 28 18.30 -19.52 -6.37
C SER A 28 18.27 -18.97 -4.94
N LYS A 29 19.36 -19.12 -4.18
CA LYS A 29 19.50 -18.49 -2.84
C LYS A 29 19.40 -16.96 -2.88
N ASN A 30 19.73 -16.35 -4.03
CA ASN A 30 19.65 -14.91 -4.25
C ASN A 30 18.26 -14.47 -4.73
N ASP A 31 17.34 -15.41 -4.99
CA ASP A 31 15.99 -15.11 -5.43
C ASP A 31 15.07 -14.97 -4.22
N SER A 32 14.77 -13.73 -3.87
CA SER A 32 13.88 -13.38 -2.77
C SER A 32 12.44 -13.09 -3.22
N TYR A 33 12.19 -13.05 -4.54
CA TYR A 33 10.95 -12.52 -5.12
C TYR A 33 10.12 -13.53 -5.91
N SER A 34 10.67 -14.69 -6.28
CA SER A 34 9.84 -15.77 -6.85
C SER A 34 8.91 -16.35 -5.78
N PHE A 35 7.64 -16.53 -6.10
CA PHE A 35 6.62 -17.02 -5.19
C PHE A 35 5.59 -17.91 -5.86
N VAL A 36 4.83 -18.64 -5.04
CA VAL A 36 3.63 -19.38 -5.43
C VAL A 36 2.43 -18.68 -4.83
N ASP A 37 1.35 -18.60 -5.58
CA ASP A 37 0.09 -18.00 -5.16
C ASP A 37 -1.10 -18.89 -5.55
N SER A 38 -2.19 -18.78 -4.82
CA SER A 38 -3.44 -19.43 -5.19
C SER A 38 -4.19 -18.58 -6.23
N VAL A 39 -4.69 -19.22 -7.28
CA VAL A 39 -5.55 -18.57 -8.27
C VAL A 39 -7.00 -18.82 -7.88
N MET A 40 -7.49 -18.07 -6.90
CA MET A 40 -8.89 -18.15 -6.51
C MET A 40 -9.74 -17.27 -7.42
N GLU A 41 -10.76 -17.83 -8.07
CA GLU A 41 -11.68 -17.06 -8.92
C GLU A 41 -12.63 -16.17 -8.11
N THR A 42 -12.90 -16.51 -6.86
CA THR A 42 -13.83 -15.80 -5.99
C THR A 42 -13.12 -15.35 -4.70
N PRO A 43 -13.17 -14.04 -4.35
CA PRO A 43 -12.65 -13.57 -3.09
C PRO A 43 -13.32 -14.26 -1.90
N LEU A 44 -12.55 -14.52 -0.84
CA LEU A 44 -13.14 -15.00 0.40
C LEU A 44 -14.04 -13.93 1.03
N PRO A 45 -15.15 -14.34 1.68
CA PRO A 45 -15.98 -13.40 2.41
C PRO A 45 -15.18 -12.62 3.46
N SER A 46 -15.41 -11.31 3.54
CA SER A 46 -14.77 -10.42 4.50
C SER A 46 -15.74 -9.33 4.94
N TYR A 47 -15.55 -8.78 6.11
CA TYR A 47 -16.24 -7.55 6.53
C TYR A 47 -15.70 -6.31 5.83
N GLY A 48 -14.51 -6.39 5.26
CA GLY A 48 -13.86 -5.33 4.48
C GLY A 48 -13.07 -4.34 5.32
N PHE A 49 -12.48 -4.76 6.43
CA PHE A 49 -11.54 -3.94 7.17
C PHE A 49 -10.29 -4.73 7.61
N ASP A 50 -9.19 -4.00 7.78
CA ASP A 50 -7.97 -4.49 8.41
C ASP A 50 -7.71 -3.72 9.71
N TYR A 51 -6.95 -4.33 10.62
CA TYR A 51 -6.68 -3.76 11.93
C TYR A 51 -5.30 -4.16 12.46
N SER A 52 -4.84 -3.39 13.45
CA SER A 52 -3.71 -3.73 14.30
C SER A 52 -4.17 -3.93 15.72
N LEU A 53 -3.67 -4.96 16.40
CA LEU A 53 -3.94 -5.17 17.82
C LEU A 53 -2.98 -4.33 18.65
N VAL A 54 -3.54 -3.54 19.55
CA VAL A 54 -2.83 -2.73 20.53
C VAL A 54 -3.23 -3.21 21.91
N ARG A 55 -2.24 -3.49 22.77
CA ARG A 55 -2.51 -4.00 24.12
C ARG A 55 -3.38 -3.04 24.90
N ASN A 56 -4.41 -3.57 25.55
CA ASN A 56 -5.19 -2.78 26.50
C ASN A 56 -4.38 -2.61 27.79
N PRO A 57 -4.06 -1.40 28.23
CA PRO A 57 -3.22 -1.20 29.42
C PRO A 57 -3.93 -1.55 30.74
N ASP A 58 -5.27 -1.54 30.74
CA ASP A 58 -6.07 -1.76 31.94
C ASP A 58 -6.50 -3.22 32.13
N ILE A 59 -6.35 -4.06 31.06
CA ILE A 59 -6.76 -5.48 31.06
C ILE A 59 -5.66 -6.32 30.42
N ASP A 60 -4.87 -7.01 31.20
CA ASP A 60 -3.65 -7.75 30.75
C ASP A 60 -3.82 -8.73 29.59
N THR A 61 -5.00 -9.32 29.44
CA THR A 61 -5.28 -10.33 28.41
C THR A 61 -6.02 -9.75 27.21
N ALA A 62 -6.34 -8.45 27.23
CA ALA A 62 -7.16 -7.80 26.23
C ALA A 62 -6.34 -6.90 25.29
N TYR A 63 -6.90 -6.70 24.11
CA TYR A 63 -6.40 -5.79 23.08
C TYR A 63 -7.54 -4.90 22.59
N ASN A 64 -7.17 -3.74 22.08
CA ASN A 64 -8.02 -2.90 21.26
C ASN A 64 -7.61 -3.06 19.80
N ALA A 65 -8.54 -3.14 18.87
CA ALA A 65 -8.24 -3.21 17.45
C ALA A 65 -8.30 -1.82 16.83
N LEU A 66 -7.15 -1.27 16.43
CA LEU A 66 -7.06 -0.06 15.62
C LEU A 66 -7.38 -0.40 14.18
N ILE A 67 -8.37 0.23 13.60
CA ILE A 67 -8.74 0.04 12.20
C ILE A 67 -7.72 0.74 11.32
N THR A 68 -6.99 -0.04 10.54
CA THR A 68 -5.90 0.46 9.67
C THR A 68 -6.35 0.71 8.24
N TYR A 69 -7.40 0.01 7.81
CA TYR A 69 -7.94 0.10 6.46
C TYR A 69 -9.41 -0.31 6.42
N VAL A 70 -10.20 0.31 5.55
CA VAL A 70 -11.59 -0.07 5.29
C VAL A 70 -11.85 -0.01 3.79
N ILE A 71 -12.38 -1.09 3.23
CA ILE A 71 -12.75 -1.15 1.81
C ILE A 71 -14.02 -0.32 1.59
N PRO A 72 -14.01 0.67 0.69
CA PRO A 72 -15.20 1.42 0.35
C PRO A 72 -16.36 0.52 -0.11
N GLY A 73 -17.56 0.76 0.41
CA GLY A 73 -18.75 -0.02 0.07
C GLY A 73 -18.85 -1.39 0.75
N SER A 74 -17.89 -1.78 1.60
CA SER A 74 -17.95 -3.01 2.39
C SER A 74 -18.97 -2.93 3.54
N PRO A 75 -19.35 -4.07 4.15
CA PRO A 75 -20.17 -4.08 5.37
C PRO A 75 -19.61 -3.21 6.49
N ALA A 76 -18.28 -3.20 6.66
CA ALA A 76 -17.62 -2.38 7.67
C ALA A 76 -17.65 -0.89 7.34
N ALA A 77 -17.60 -0.50 6.07
CA ALA A 77 -17.58 0.91 5.65
C ALA A 77 -18.85 1.70 6.05
N ALA A 78 -19.93 1.00 6.37
CA ALA A 78 -21.15 1.63 6.85
C ALA A 78 -21.00 2.23 8.26
N VAL A 79 -20.07 1.71 9.07
CA VAL A 79 -19.94 2.03 10.49
C VAL A 79 -18.53 2.28 10.98
N LEU A 80 -17.51 1.88 10.20
CA LEU A 80 -16.09 2.02 10.52
C LEU A 80 -15.35 2.88 9.49
N LYS A 81 -14.31 3.53 9.96
CA LYS A 81 -13.30 4.21 9.15
C LYS A 81 -11.90 3.96 9.72
N ARG A 82 -10.87 4.21 8.92
CA ARG A 82 -9.48 4.19 9.39
C ARG A 82 -9.31 5.13 10.57
N GLY A 83 -8.62 4.67 11.61
CA GLY A 83 -8.41 5.39 12.87
C GLY A 83 -9.44 5.09 13.96
N ASP A 84 -10.55 4.42 13.64
CA ASP A 84 -11.47 3.95 14.65
C ASP A 84 -10.86 2.80 15.47
N TRP A 85 -11.36 2.63 16.68
CA TRP A 85 -10.95 1.56 17.58
C TRP A 85 -12.12 0.65 17.89
N ILE A 86 -11.91 -0.67 17.86
CA ILE A 86 -12.85 -1.64 18.42
C ILE A 86 -12.31 -2.09 19.76
N VAL A 87 -13.11 -1.93 20.81
CA VAL A 87 -12.78 -2.31 22.19
C VAL A 87 -13.37 -3.67 22.54
N LYS A 88 -14.59 -3.94 22.08
CA LYS A 88 -15.30 -5.21 22.29
C LYS A 88 -15.98 -5.66 21.00
N VAL A 89 -16.13 -6.98 20.88
CA VAL A 89 -17.01 -7.64 19.92
C VAL A 89 -18.08 -8.34 20.73
N ASP A 90 -19.35 -8.04 20.48
CA ASP A 90 -20.49 -8.38 21.33
C ASP A 90 -20.22 -7.95 22.78
N THR A 91 -20.16 -8.89 23.70
CA THR A 91 -19.88 -8.62 25.13
C THR A 91 -18.41 -8.88 25.51
N SER A 92 -17.58 -9.35 24.57
CA SER A 92 -16.23 -9.88 24.86
C SER A 92 -15.14 -8.89 24.49
N TYR A 93 -14.14 -8.75 25.36
CA TYR A 93 -12.87 -8.10 25.00
C TYR A 93 -12.08 -8.96 24.01
N ILE A 94 -11.38 -8.30 23.09
CA ILE A 94 -10.56 -8.96 22.10
C ILE A 94 -9.32 -9.56 22.77
N SER A 95 -9.06 -10.85 22.56
CA SER A 95 -7.85 -11.53 23.04
C SER A 95 -7.13 -12.22 21.89
N LYS A 96 -5.80 -12.42 22.00
CA LYS A 96 -5.00 -13.13 20.97
C LYS A 96 -5.57 -14.50 20.62
N LYS A 97 -6.11 -15.20 21.60
CA LYS A 97 -6.67 -16.56 21.41
C LYS A 97 -7.92 -16.56 20.55
N TYR A 98 -8.77 -15.55 20.65
CA TYR A 98 -10.09 -15.48 20.01
C TYR A 98 -10.19 -14.43 18.91
N GLU A 99 -9.09 -13.77 18.59
CA GLU A 99 -9.04 -12.72 17.58
C GLU A 99 -9.70 -13.12 16.25
N SER A 100 -9.29 -14.26 15.71
CA SER A 100 -9.80 -14.74 14.41
C SER A 100 -11.30 -15.03 14.43
N GLN A 101 -11.80 -15.54 15.56
CA GLN A 101 -13.22 -15.84 15.72
C GLN A 101 -14.05 -14.57 15.85
N LEU A 102 -13.51 -13.57 16.56
CA LEU A 102 -14.21 -12.33 16.83
C LEU A 102 -14.19 -11.35 15.66
N LEU A 103 -13.07 -11.25 14.92
CA LEU A 103 -12.86 -10.20 13.91
C LEU A 103 -12.78 -10.72 12.48
N GLN A 104 -12.67 -12.04 12.26
CA GLN A 104 -12.51 -12.66 10.94
C GLN A 104 -13.61 -13.70 10.63
N GLY A 105 -14.74 -13.61 11.33
CA GLY A 105 -15.91 -14.47 11.08
C GLY A 105 -16.68 -14.08 9.82
N THR A 106 -17.83 -14.72 9.62
CA THR A 106 -18.72 -14.42 8.47
C THR A 106 -20.08 -13.86 8.90
N GLU A 107 -20.48 -14.12 10.16
CA GLU A 107 -21.75 -13.64 10.71
C GLU A 107 -21.70 -12.14 11.06
N PRO A 108 -22.85 -11.44 11.12
CA PRO A 108 -22.86 -10.07 11.59
C PRO A 108 -22.22 -9.89 12.96
N LEU A 109 -21.47 -8.82 13.15
CA LEU A 109 -20.81 -8.46 14.40
C LEU A 109 -21.46 -7.25 15.03
N GLU A 110 -21.59 -7.25 16.36
CA GLU A 110 -21.83 -6.05 17.16
C GLU A 110 -20.53 -5.61 17.83
N VAL A 111 -20.10 -4.37 17.59
CA VAL A 111 -18.81 -3.87 18.09
C VAL A 111 -18.99 -2.63 18.94
N THR A 112 -18.27 -2.56 20.05
CA THR A 112 -18.14 -1.34 20.85
C THR A 112 -16.94 -0.55 20.34
N LEU A 113 -17.18 0.68 19.90
CA LEU A 113 -16.12 1.58 19.43
C LEU A 113 -15.41 2.25 20.60
N GLY A 114 -14.19 2.70 20.37
CA GLY A 114 -13.38 3.48 21.29
C GLY A 114 -12.78 4.72 20.65
N LYS A 115 -12.35 5.65 21.49
CA LYS A 115 -11.60 6.83 21.09
C LYS A 115 -10.30 6.89 21.88
N TYR A 116 -9.18 7.07 21.18
CA TYR A 116 -7.88 7.34 21.80
C TYR A 116 -7.85 8.80 22.25
N GLN A 117 -7.73 9.02 23.56
CA GLN A 117 -7.80 10.37 24.13
C GLN A 117 -7.04 10.46 25.46
N LEU A 118 -6.70 11.68 25.84
CA LEU A 118 -6.14 12.01 27.14
C LEU A 118 -7.17 11.68 28.23
N VAL A 119 -6.74 11.00 29.28
CA VAL A 119 -7.56 10.71 30.48
C VAL A 119 -6.90 11.32 31.69
N PRO A 120 -7.70 11.73 32.71
CA PRO A 120 -7.15 12.22 33.97
C PRO A 120 -6.26 11.14 34.64
N PRO A 121 -5.15 11.53 35.27
CA PRO A 121 -4.34 10.60 36.05
C PRO A 121 -5.18 9.99 37.18
N THR A 122 -4.97 8.69 37.45
CA THR A 122 -5.68 7.97 38.52
C THR A 122 -5.20 8.32 39.93
N GLU A 123 -3.99 8.86 40.04
CA GLU A 123 -3.38 9.33 41.28
C GLU A 123 -2.97 10.79 41.12
N PRO A 124 -3.06 11.61 42.16
CA PRO A 124 -2.60 12.99 42.11
C PRO A 124 -1.08 13.02 41.87
N PRO A 125 -0.57 14.00 41.08
CA PRO A 125 0.85 14.11 40.80
C PRO A 125 1.64 14.29 42.10
N VAL A 126 2.82 13.66 42.15
CA VAL A 126 3.76 13.84 43.26
C VAL A 126 4.34 15.25 43.20
N GLU A 127 4.41 15.94 44.33
CA GLU A 127 4.89 17.32 44.38
C GLU A 127 6.32 17.43 43.81
N GLY A 128 6.45 18.12 42.68
CA GLY A 128 7.71 18.34 41.97
C GLY A 128 7.96 17.45 40.74
N GLU A 129 7.03 16.56 40.41
CA GLU A 129 7.07 15.82 39.13
C GLU A 129 6.13 16.48 38.09
N GLU A 130 6.53 16.47 36.82
CA GLU A 130 5.68 16.93 35.74
C GLU A 130 4.50 15.96 35.58
N GLU A 131 3.28 16.47 35.32
CA GLU A 131 2.11 15.65 35.06
C GLU A 131 2.33 14.81 33.79
N GLU A 132 2.35 13.49 33.94
CA GLU A 132 2.44 12.57 32.80
C GLU A 132 1.11 12.56 32.02
N GLU A 133 1.13 12.90 30.75
CA GLU A 133 -0.04 12.80 29.87
C GLU A 133 -0.39 11.33 29.61
N ILE A 134 -1.51 10.88 30.16
CA ILE A 134 -1.96 9.48 30.01
C ILE A 134 -3.02 9.38 28.92
N TYR A 135 -2.70 8.70 27.82
CA TYR A 135 -3.64 8.40 26.74
C TYR A 135 -4.22 6.99 26.85
N ARG A 136 -5.51 6.84 26.62
CA ARG A 136 -6.24 5.56 26.66
C ARG A 136 -7.26 5.49 25.53
N VAL A 137 -7.58 4.25 25.14
CA VAL A 137 -8.73 3.98 24.28
C VAL A 137 -9.96 3.83 25.18
N VAL A 138 -10.81 4.84 25.19
CA VAL A 138 -12.02 4.89 26.01
C VAL A 138 -13.24 4.49 25.15
N PRO A 139 -14.10 3.55 25.60
CA PRO A 139 -15.33 3.21 24.90
C PRO A 139 -16.22 4.43 24.68
N VAL A 140 -16.84 4.55 23.51
CA VAL A 140 -17.70 5.68 23.13
C VAL A 140 -18.96 5.21 22.41
N GLY A 141 -20.09 5.84 22.73
CA GLY A 141 -21.37 5.57 22.10
C GLY A 141 -21.96 4.19 22.40
N ASP A 142 -23.08 3.90 21.74
CA ASP A 142 -23.71 2.57 21.76
C ASP A 142 -22.98 1.62 20.80
N PRO A 143 -23.04 0.29 21.03
CA PRO A 143 -22.50 -0.68 20.10
C PRO A 143 -23.09 -0.52 18.69
N VAL A 144 -22.25 -0.68 17.66
CA VAL A 144 -22.65 -0.59 16.26
C VAL A 144 -22.61 -1.97 15.60
N LYS A 145 -23.48 -2.20 14.60
CA LYS A 145 -23.57 -3.50 13.92
C LYS A 145 -22.88 -3.45 12.57
N ILE A 146 -21.92 -4.33 12.36
CA ILE A 146 -21.32 -4.63 11.05
C ILE A 146 -22.14 -5.77 10.41
N GLY A 147 -22.55 -5.60 9.16
CA GLY A 147 -23.25 -6.63 8.40
C GLY A 147 -22.43 -7.91 8.20
N ALA A 148 -23.07 -8.98 7.75
CA ALA A 148 -22.40 -10.24 7.43
C ALA A 148 -21.27 -10.03 6.41
N ALA A 149 -20.20 -10.81 6.53
CA ALA A 149 -19.11 -10.78 5.57
C ALA A 149 -19.58 -11.20 4.17
N VAL A 150 -19.07 -10.53 3.15
CA VAL A 150 -19.38 -10.79 1.74
C VAL A 150 -18.08 -10.91 0.93
N PRO A 151 -18.10 -11.60 -0.22
CA PRO A 151 -16.98 -11.54 -1.16
C PRO A 151 -16.73 -10.10 -1.60
N LEU A 152 -15.49 -9.62 -1.46
CA LEU A 152 -15.12 -8.23 -1.75
C LEU A 152 -13.93 -8.19 -2.70
N VAL A 153 -13.96 -7.27 -3.64
CA VAL A 153 -12.81 -6.85 -4.44
C VAL A 153 -12.57 -5.38 -4.11
N ASP A 154 -11.39 -5.06 -3.62
CA ASP A 154 -11.02 -3.68 -3.35
C ASP A 154 -10.67 -2.94 -4.64
N ASN A 155 -11.08 -1.66 -4.73
CA ASN A 155 -10.67 -0.80 -5.83
C ASN A 155 -9.25 -0.29 -5.57
N PRO A 156 -8.26 -0.54 -6.46
CA PRO A 156 -6.91 -0.02 -6.29
C PRO A 156 -6.86 1.52 -6.26
N VAL A 157 -7.76 2.21 -6.93
CA VAL A 157 -7.97 3.66 -6.81
C VAL A 157 -8.80 3.91 -5.54
N HIS A 158 -8.15 3.85 -4.39
CA HIS A 158 -8.82 3.86 -3.08
C HIS A 158 -9.40 5.23 -2.72
N CYS A 159 -8.65 6.29 -2.97
CA CYS A 159 -9.07 7.66 -2.66
C CYS A 159 -8.43 8.63 -3.66
N LYS A 160 -9.23 9.50 -4.25
CA LYS A 160 -8.77 10.61 -5.09
C LYS A 160 -9.38 11.92 -4.61
N LYS A 161 -8.59 12.98 -4.52
CA LYS A 161 -8.99 14.32 -4.07
C LYS A 161 -8.21 15.40 -4.79
N THR A 162 -8.76 16.60 -4.81
CA THR A 162 -8.02 17.84 -5.02
C THR A 162 -7.97 18.57 -3.68
N LEU A 163 -6.78 18.96 -3.24
CA LEU A 163 -6.54 19.66 -1.98
C LEU A 163 -6.05 21.09 -2.27
N THR A 164 -6.37 22.03 -1.41
CA THR A 164 -6.00 23.45 -1.59
C THR A 164 -4.83 23.80 -0.68
N LEU A 165 -3.77 24.35 -1.25
CA LEU A 165 -2.60 24.82 -0.51
C LEU A 165 -2.84 26.21 0.12
N THR A 166 -1.96 26.64 1.00
CA THR A 166 -2.10 27.93 1.74
C THR A 166 -2.06 29.17 0.85
N ASP A 167 -1.44 29.06 -0.33
CA ASP A 167 -1.40 30.13 -1.35
C ASP A 167 -2.62 30.14 -2.28
N GLY A 168 -3.54 29.19 -2.11
CA GLY A 168 -4.75 29.02 -2.92
C GLY A 168 -4.56 28.16 -4.17
N SER A 169 -3.35 27.66 -4.45
CA SER A 169 -3.13 26.69 -5.51
C SER A 169 -3.72 25.30 -5.13
N GLU A 170 -3.91 24.42 -6.11
CA GLU A 170 -4.47 23.09 -5.90
C GLU A 170 -3.42 22.00 -6.20
N VAL A 171 -3.47 20.92 -5.44
CA VAL A 171 -2.65 19.71 -5.63
C VAL A 171 -3.54 18.47 -5.75
N GLY A 172 -3.19 17.56 -6.67
CA GLY A 172 -3.87 16.27 -6.79
C GLY A 172 -3.41 15.29 -5.71
N TYR A 173 -4.33 14.59 -5.07
CA TYR A 173 -4.03 13.46 -4.18
C TYR A 173 -4.65 12.19 -4.74
N LEU A 174 -3.84 11.14 -4.83
CA LEU A 174 -4.27 9.81 -5.24
C LEU A 174 -3.68 8.76 -4.31
N MET A 175 -4.52 7.96 -3.65
CA MET A 175 -4.09 6.72 -3.00
C MET A 175 -4.35 5.55 -3.94
N TYR A 176 -3.28 4.86 -4.36
CA TYR A 176 -3.30 3.79 -5.34
C TYR A 176 -2.62 2.54 -4.77
N ASN A 177 -3.42 1.49 -4.52
CA ASN A 177 -3.00 0.33 -3.73
C ASN A 177 -2.43 -0.83 -4.55
N SER A 178 -2.68 -0.87 -5.85
CA SER A 178 -2.13 -1.91 -6.74
C SER A 178 -2.14 -1.45 -8.19
N PHE A 179 -1.11 -1.79 -8.94
CA PHE A 179 -1.03 -1.53 -10.39
C PHE A 179 -1.82 -2.61 -11.15
N THR A 180 -3.13 -2.47 -11.14
CA THR A 180 -4.10 -3.40 -11.75
C THR A 180 -5.01 -2.65 -12.70
N ALA A 181 -5.11 -3.13 -13.95
CA ALA A 181 -5.88 -2.46 -14.99
C ALA A 181 -7.40 -2.52 -14.78
N GLY A 182 -7.89 -3.65 -14.28
CA GLY A 182 -9.32 -3.89 -14.07
C GLY A 182 -9.60 -5.25 -13.47
N THR A 183 -10.85 -5.72 -13.66
CA THR A 183 -11.31 -7.06 -13.28
C THR A 183 -11.45 -7.95 -14.52
N LYS A 184 -11.74 -9.25 -14.31
CA LYS A 184 -12.02 -10.18 -15.41
C LYS A 184 -13.21 -9.72 -16.26
N GLU A 185 -14.24 -9.17 -15.62
CA GLU A 185 -15.47 -8.67 -16.26
C GLU A 185 -15.28 -7.28 -16.90
N SER A 186 -14.34 -6.51 -16.39
CA SER A 186 -14.05 -5.13 -16.85
C SER A 186 -12.54 -4.87 -16.84
N PRO A 187 -11.79 -5.36 -17.85
CA PRO A 187 -10.33 -5.40 -17.83
C PRO A 187 -9.60 -4.06 -17.71
N GLU A 188 -10.26 -2.96 -18.12
CA GLU A 188 -9.69 -1.59 -18.11
C GLU A 188 -10.37 -0.67 -17.08
N LYS A 189 -11.19 -1.21 -16.19
CA LYS A 189 -11.99 -0.41 -15.24
C LYS A 189 -11.14 0.58 -14.45
N TYR A 190 -10.06 0.12 -13.84
CA TYR A 190 -9.24 0.95 -12.96
C TYR A 190 -8.30 1.87 -13.73
N ASN A 191 -7.82 1.45 -14.90
CA ASN A 191 -7.10 2.33 -15.81
C ASN A 191 -7.99 3.46 -16.31
N ALA A 192 -9.30 3.21 -16.56
CA ALA A 192 -10.25 4.24 -16.93
C ALA A 192 -10.42 5.27 -15.79
N GLU A 193 -10.51 4.82 -14.54
CA GLU A 193 -10.58 5.71 -13.37
C GLU A 193 -9.32 6.59 -13.22
N LEU A 194 -8.13 6.06 -13.53
CA LEU A 194 -6.88 6.84 -13.55
C LEU A 194 -6.88 7.88 -14.66
N ARG A 195 -7.41 7.52 -15.85
CA ARG A 195 -7.54 8.44 -16.99
C ARG A 195 -8.48 9.59 -16.67
N GLU A 196 -9.66 9.30 -16.11
CA GLU A 196 -10.62 10.31 -15.64
C GLU A 196 -9.97 11.24 -14.63
N TRP A 197 -9.24 10.71 -13.65
CA TRP A 197 -8.51 11.50 -12.66
C TRP A 197 -7.49 12.43 -13.31
N SER A 198 -6.71 11.95 -14.27
CA SER A 198 -5.75 12.80 -14.99
C SER A 198 -6.43 13.88 -15.85
N ASP A 199 -7.57 13.57 -16.47
CA ASP A 199 -8.38 14.54 -17.20
C ASP A 199 -8.93 15.64 -16.28
N GLU A 200 -9.42 15.28 -15.07
CA GLU A 200 -9.89 16.22 -14.05
C GLU A 200 -8.79 17.19 -13.59
N LEU A 201 -7.57 16.67 -13.33
CA LEU A 201 -6.43 17.50 -12.91
C LEU A 201 -5.94 18.39 -14.05
N ALA A 202 -5.89 17.88 -15.29
CA ALA A 202 -5.48 18.67 -16.44
C ALA A 202 -6.45 19.83 -16.73
N GLN A 203 -7.78 19.63 -16.57
CA GLN A 203 -8.78 20.69 -16.71
C GLN A 203 -8.59 21.81 -15.70
N LYS A 204 -8.06 21.49 -14.51
CA LYS A 204 -7.73 22.44 -13.45
C LYS A 204 -6.31 23.02 -13.56
N ASN A 205 -5.54 22.58 -14.55
CA ASN A 205 -4.13 22.95 -14.73
C ASN A 205 -3.27 22.64 -13.49
N ILE A 206 -3.47 21.45 -12.90
CA ILE A 206 -2.73 20.97 -11.73
C ILE A 206 -1.49 20.22 -12.19
N HIS A 207 -0.31 20.71 -11.78
CA HIS A 207 1.01 20.16 -12.10
C HIS A 207 1.76 19.62 -10.88
N GLU A 208 1.09 19.51 -9.74
CA GLU A 208 1.62 18.94 -8.50
C GLU A 208 0.73 17.81 -8.02
N VAL A 209 1.33 16.69 -7.63
CA VAL A 209 0.61 15.49 -7.21
C VAL A 209 1.25 14.91 -5.96
N ILE A 210 0.40 14.45 -5.03
CA ILE A 210 0.75 13.58 -3.92
C ILE A 210 0.19 12.19 -4.25
N LEU A 211 1.09 11.22 -4.48
CA LEU A 211 0.76 9.83 -4.80
C LEU A 211 1.02 8.94 -3.60
N ASP A 212 -0.04 8.40 -2.99
CA ASP A 212 0.06 7.55 -1.81
C ASP A 212 0.16 6.08 -2.22
N LEU A 213 1.37 5.54 -2.11
CA LEU A 213 1.73 4.17 -2.45
C LEU A 213 2.15 3.35 -1.22
N ARG A 214 1.86 3.82 0.00
CA ARG A 214 2.34 3.20 1.25
C ARG A 214 1.94 1.73 1.41
N TYR A 215 0.84 1.30 0.84
CA TYR A 215 0.36 -0.10 0.85
C TYR A 215 0.48 -0.80 -0.50
N ASN A 216 1.06 -0.17 -1.50
CA ASN A 216 1.17 -0.74 -2.83
C ASN A 216 2.34 -1.73 -2.92
N LYS A 217 2.02 -3.01 -3.15
CA LYS A 217 3.00 -4.12 -3.22
C LYS A 217 3.37 -4.52 -4.64
N GLY A 218 2.89 -3.80 -5.66
CA GLY A 218 3.23 -4.14 -7.03
C GLY A 218 2.06 -4.13 -8.01
N GLY A 219 2.16 -4.96 -9.03
CA GLY A 219 1.18 -5.14 -10.09
C GLY A 219 1.79 -5.18 -11.49
N SER A 220 1.02 -4.79 -12.50
CA SER A 220 1.38 -4.87 -13.92
C SER A 220 2.31 -3.74 -14.35
N ILE A 221 3.31 -4.07 -15.17
CA ILE A 221 4.21 -3.11 -15.83
C ILE A 221 3.43 -2.17 -16.77
N ASP A 222 2.41 -2.66 -17.45
CA ASP A 222 1.59 -1.82 -18.35
C ASP A 222 0.90 -0.69 -17.57
N CYS A 223 0.44 -0.96 -16.34
CA CYS A 223 -0.15 0.06 -15.48
C CYS A 223 0.91 1.05 -14.96
N VAL A 224 2.15 0.59 -14.70
CA VAL A 224 3.28 1.48 -14.38
C VAL A 224 3.55 2.40 -15.56
N GLN A 225 3.64 1.87 -16.77
CA GLN A 225 3.89 2.65 -17.97
C GLN A 225 2.79 3.70 -18.20
N LEU A 226 1.51 3.32 -18.06
CA LEU A 226 0.38 4.24 -18.18
C LEU A 226 0.48 5.39 -17.16
N LEU A 227 0.61 5.07 -15.87
CA LEU A 227 0.66 6.11 -14.84
C LEU A 227 1.92 6.97 -14.97
N SER A 228 3.07 6.37 -15.29
CA SER A 228 4.31 7.12 -15.53
C SER A 228 4.16 8.09 -16.70
N THR A 229 3.49 7.69 -17.80
CA THR A 229 3.21 8.55 -18.95
C THR A 229 2.28 9.72 -18.59
N MET A 230 1.34 9.52 -17.66
CA MET A 230 0.48 10.60 -17.15
C MET A 230 1.27 11.64 -16.32
N LEU A 231 2.28 11.19 -15.57
CA LEU A 231 2.95 12.00 -14.56
C LEU A 231 4.25 12.67 -15.04
N VAL A 232 4.94 12.06 -16.01
CA VAL A 232 6.24 12.54 -16.49
C VAL A 232 6.14 13.96 -17.09
N SER A 233 7.25 14.74 -17.03
CA SER A 233 7.32 15.98 -17.79
C SER A 233 7.09 15.73 -19.28
N SER A 234 6.30 16.58 -19.93
CA SER A 234 5.89 16.47 -21.33
C SER A 234 7.09 16.39 -22.29
N TYR A 235 8.25 16.91 -21.88
CA TYR A 235 9.51 16.82 -22.63
C TYR A 235 9.95 15.36 -22.87
N TYR A 236 9.62 14.44 -21.95
CA TYR A 236 10.05 13.04 -22.03
C TYR A 236 9.03 12.12 -22.69
N LEU A 237 7.88 12.62 -23.14
CA LEU A 237 6.91 11.81 -23.87
C LEU A 237 7.56 11.18 -25.11
N ASP A 238 7.22 9.93 -25.36
CA ASP A 238 7.75 9.08 -26.45
C ASP A 238 9.26 8.76 -26.36
N GLN A 239 9.93 9.16 -25.27
CA GLN A 239 11.31 8.76 -24.98
C GLN A 239 11.35 7.46 -24.14
N THR A 240 12.53 6.86 -24.05
CA THR A 240 12.76 5.66 -23.24
C THR A 240 12.47 5.93 -21.78
N MET A 241 11.60 5.09 -21.19
CA MET A 241 11.29 5.06 -19.77
C MET A 241 12.26 4.14 -19.01
N GLY A 242 12.56 2.97 -19.59
CA GLY A 242 13.43 1.98 -18.99
C GLY A 242 13.49 0.69 -19.78
N PHE A 243 14.11 -0.33 -19.20
CA PHE A 243 14.34 -1.61 -19.85
C PHE A 243 13.96 -2.77 -18.92
N LEU A 244 13.50 -3.86 -19.53
CA LEU A 244 13.36 -5.17 -18.89
C LEU A 244 14.35 -6.10 -19.56
N GLU A 245 15.34 -6.57 -18.83
CA GLU A 245 16.34 -7.48 -19.34
C GLU A 245 16.16 -8.87 -18.76
N TYR A 246 15.94 -9.82 -19.64
CA TYR A 246 15.87 -11.24 -19.32
C TYR A 246 17.27 -11.81 -19.13
N ASN A 247 17.35 -13.08 -18.76
CA ASN A 247 18.65 -13.75 -18.62
C ASN A 247 19.28 -14.01 -20.01
N ASP A 248 20.56 -14.38 -20.02
CA ASP A 248 21.39 -14.64 -21.20
C ASP A 248 20.83 -15.65 -22.22
N LYS A 249 19.79 -16.41 -21.85
CA LYS A 249 19.14 -17.39 -22.73
C LYS A 249 17.82 -16.90 -23.32
N ASN A 250 17.36 -15.74 -22.89
CA ASN A 250 16.06 -15.17 -23.29
C ASN A 250 16.20 -13.68 -23.62
N THR A 251 17.35 -13.25 -24.15
CA THR A 251 17.59 -11.86 -24.55
C THR A 251 16.70 -11.42 -25.73
N ASP A 252 16.12 -12.35 -26.46
CA ASP A 252 15.09 -12.12 -27.48
C ASP A 252 13.77 -11.60 -26.89
N LYS A 253 13.61 -11.70 -25.55
CA LYS A 253 12.45 -11.18 -24.81
C LYS A 253 12.73 -9.82 -24.15
N ASP A 254 13.91 -9.26 -24.28
CA ASP A 254 14.23 -7.95 -23.72
C ASP A 254 13.28 -6.88 -24.26
N VAL A 255 12.82 -6.00 -23.37
CA VAL A 255 11.81 -4.98 -23.70
C VAL A 255 12.36 -3.59 -23.39
N THR A 256 12.25 -2.70 -24.36
CA THR A 256 12.40 -1.25 -24.13
C THR A 256 11.03 -0.64 -23.88
N LEU A 257 10.85 -0.02 -22.72
CA LEU A 257 9.65 0.70 -22.36
C LEU A 257 9.82 2.19 -22.65
N THR A 258 8.76 2.85 -23.09
CA THR A 258 8.73 4.29 -23.37
C THR A 258 7.62 4.98 -22.56
N PHE A 259 7.70 6.28 -22.37
CA PHE A 259 6.57 7.11 -21.92
C PHE A 259 5.61 7.30 -23.12
N ASP A 260 4.88 6.26 -23.47
CA ASP A 260 4.12 6.19 -24.74
C ASP A 260 2.87 7.08 -24.71
N SER A 261 2.94 8.21 -25.42
CA SER A 261 1.82 9.16 -25.54
C SER A 261 0.55 8.55 -26.15
N LYS A 262 0.67 7.45 -26.92
CA LYS A 262 -0.48 6.75 -27.51
C LYS A 262 -1.38 6.13 -26.44
N LEU A 263 -0.84 5.77 -25.27
CA LEU A 263 -1.62 5.25 -24.16
C LEU A 263 -2.66 6.25 -23.68
N LEU A 264 -2.43 7.55 -23.84
CA LEU A 264 -3.35 8.63 -23.45
C LEU A 264 -4.31 8.99 -24.59
N ASN A 265 -3.85 8.95 -25.83
CA ASN A 265 -4.62 9.38 -26.98
C ASN A 265 -5.73 8.41 -27.40
N THR A 266 -5.56 7.10 -27.13
CA THR A 266 -6.46 6.05 -27.63
C THR A 266 -7.69 5.86 -26.75
N SER A 267 -7.55 6.05 -25.43
CA SER A 267 -8.58 5.69 -24.44
C SER A 267 -8.88 6.81 -23.43
N GLY A 268 -8.45 8.03 -23.70
CA GLY A 268 -8.55 9.17 -22.79
C GLY A 268 -7.38 9.25 -21.80
N GLY A 269 -7.46 10.23 -20.91
CA GLY A 269 -6.41 10.60 -19.96
C GLY A 269 -5.48 11.68 -20.55
N LYS A 270 -4.78 12.37 -19.64
CA LYS A 270 -3.87 13.47 -19.99
C LYS A 270 -2.51 13.27 -19.36
N ASN A 271 -1.48 13.74 -20.04
CA ASN A 271 -0.20 14.01 -19.40
C ASN A 271 -0.35 15.29 -18.56
N LEU A 272 0.05 15.22 -17.30
CA LEU A 272 -0.07 16.29 -16.32
C LEU A 272 1.16 17.22 -16.32
N ASP A 273 2.23 16.83 -17.03
CA ASP A 273 3.48 17.60 -17.11
C ASP A 273 3.94 18.09 -15.72
N LEU A 274 4.11 17.13 -14.80
CA LEU A 274 4.31 17.45 -13.39
C LEU A 274 5.60 18.22 -13.15
N THR A 275 5.50 19.26 -12.32
CA THR A 275 6.64 19.96 -11.73
C THR A 275 7.06 19.32 -10.41
N THR A 276 6.10 18.83 -9.62
CA THR A 276 6.34 18.18 -8.33
C THR A 276 5.53 16.90 -8.18
N LEU A 277 6.21 15.82 -7.86
CA LEU A 277 5.61 14.56 -7.43
C LEU A 277 6.09 14.23 -6.02
N ILE A 278 5.16 14.21 -5.06
CA ILE A 278 5.42 13.66 -3.73
C ILE A 278 4.86 12.24 -3.68
N VAL A 279 5.68 11.28 -3.25
CA VAL A 279 5.26 9.88 -3.11
C VAL A 279 5.29 9.51 -1.63
N LEU A 280 4.13 9.10 -1.09
CA LEU A 280 4.03 8.55 0.26
C LEU A 280 4.34 7.06 0.19
N ILE A 281 5.41 6.63 0.89
CA ILE A 281 5.95 5.28 0.83
C ILE A 281 6.00 4.63 2.22
N GLY A 282 5.98 3.30 2.23
CA GLY A 282 6.05 2.51 3.44
C GLY A 282 6.89 1.24 3.29
N GLY A 283 7.10 0.51 4.37
CA GLY A 283 7.82 -0.77 4.35
C GLY A 283 7.14 -1.87 3.51
N GLU A 284 5.89 -1.67 3.10
CA GLU A 284 5.17 -2.57 2.20
C GLU A 284 5.26 -2.17 0.72
N THR A 285 5.71 -0.94 0.42
CA THR A 285 5.91 -0.46 -0.95
C THR A 285 6.97 -1.30 -1.67
N ALA A 286 6.59 -1.97 -2.77
CA ALA A 286 7.47 -2.90 -3.49
C ALA A 286 7.12 -3.02 -5.00
N GLY A 287 8.12 -3.27 -5.84
CA GLY A 287 7.95 -3.61 -7.25
C GLY A 287 7.44 -2.46 -8.11
N ALA A 288 6.17 -2.47 -8.54
CA ALA A 288 5.63 -1.47 -9.46
C ALA A 288 5.76 -0.01 -8.99
N PRO A 289 5.44 0.36 -7.72
CA PRO A 289 5.70 1.70 -7.21
C PRO A 289 7.18 2.08 -7.23
N GLU A 290 8.07 1.14 -6.95
CA GLU A 290 9.51 1.39 -6.99
C GLU A 290 9.99 1.62 -8.42
N MET A 291 9.52 0.82 -9.39
CA MET A 291 9.78 1.02 -10.80
C MET A 291 9.29 2.40 -11.28
N LEU A 292 8.05 2.79 -10.91
CA LEU A 292 7.50 4.11 -11.26
C LEU A 292 8.42 5.23 -10.76
N MET A 293 8.80 5.20 -9.48
CA MET A 293 9.65 6.22 -8.87
C MET A 293 11.03 6.26 -9.54
N HIS A 294 11.60 5.09 -9.84
CA HIS A 294 12.92 4.98 -10.47
C HIS A 294 12.92 5.57 -11.89
N CYS A 295 11.95 5.18 -12.72
CA CYS A 295 11.85 5.68 -14.08
C CYS A 295 11.49 7.17 -14.18
N LEU A 296 10.79 7.74 -13.17
CA LEU A 296 10.45 9.16 -13.10
C LEU A 296 11.55 10.02 -12.48
N ASN A 297 12.54 9.42 -11.81
CA ASN A 297 13.62 10.16 -11.17
C ASN A 297 14.43 10.94 -12.22
N GLY A 298 14.61 12.24 -12.00
CA GLY A 298 15.23 13.14 -12.97
C GLY A 298 14.41 13.47 -14.23
N LYS A 299 13.19 12.90 -14.37
CA LYS A 299 12.25 13.17 -15.46
C LYS A 299 11.08 14.07 -15.04
N ILE A 300 11.02 14.39 -13.76
CA ILE A 300 10.16 15.39 -13.12
C ILE A 300 11.09 16.36 -12.37
N GLN A 301 10.74 17.64 -12.31
CA GLN A 301 11.61 18.64 -11.69
C GLN A 301 11.89 18.35 -10.21
N LYS A 302 10.87 17.88 -9.45
CA LYS A 302 10.99 17.47 -8.05
C LYS A 302 10.25 16.15 -7.83
N LEU A 303 10.98 15.12 -7.40
CA LEU A 303 10.43 13.87 -6.88
C LEU A 303 10.86 13.74 -5.42
N ILE A 304 9.88 13.69 -4.51
CA ILE A 304 10.09 13.68 -3.06
C ILE A 304 9.39 12.46 -2.48
N ALA A 305 10.12 11.63 -1.74
CA ALA A 305 9.58 10.48 -1.04
C ALA A 305 9.41 10.78 0.45
N ILE A 306 8.24 10.47 1.03
CA ILE A 306 7.92 10.69 2.45
C ILE A 306 7.43 9.39 3.07
N GLY A 307 7.93 9.06 4.26
CA GLY A 307 7.50 7.88 5.00
C GLY A 307 8.66 6.99 5.45
N SER A 308 8.63 5.70 5.13
CA SER A 308 9.69 4.74 5.45
C SER A 308 10.25 4.04 4.21
N SER A 309 11.44 3.45 4.33
CA SER A 309 12.12 2.80 3.19
C SER A 309 11.28 1.69 2.57
N THR A 310 11.36 1.55 1.25
CA THR A 310 10.69 0.51 0.46
C THR A 310 11.46 -0.81 0.48
N LYS A 311 10.90 -1.88 -0.13
CA LYS A 311 11.50 -3.24 -0.10
C LYS A 311 12.69 -3.45 -1.03
N GLY A 312 12.81 -2.71 -2.13
CA GLY A 312 13.92 -2.84 -3.07
C GLY A 312 13.71 -3.92 -4.14
N GLN A 313 12.48 -4.17 -4.56
CA GLN A 313 12.21 -5.15 -5.63
C GLN A 313 12.48 -4.54 -7.01
N ASN A 314 13.64 -4.81 -7.55
CA ASN A 314 14.10 -4.36 -8.87
C ASN A 314 14.03 -5.44 -9.95
N VAL A 315 13.15 -6.41 -9.77
CA VAL A 315 12.97 -7.55 -10.68
C VAL A 315 11.51 -7.76 -11.02
N ALA A 316 11.25 -8.25 -12.22
CA ALA A 316 9.93 -8.58 -12.71
C ALA A 316 9.70 -10.10 -12.67
N THR A 317 8.46 -10.49 -12.38
CA THR A 317 8.00 -11.87 -12.42
C THR A 317 7.05 -12.10 -13.58
N GLU A 318 6.97 -13.34 -14.04
CA GLU A 318 5.97 -13.80 -15.01
C GLU A 318 5.08 -14.85 -14.34
N GLN A 319 3.77 -14.76 -14.55
CA GLN A 319 2.82 -15.67 -13.92
C GLN A 319 2.55 -16.89 -14.80
N PHE A 320 2.78 -18.08 -14.26
CA PHE A 320 2.42 -19.37 -14.87
C PHE A 320 1.31 -20.02 -14.05
N ILE A 321 0.11 -20.08 -14.61
CA ILE A 321 -1.09 -20.60 -13.94
C ILE A 321 -1.23 -22.08 -14.21
N ASN A 322 -1.55 -22.86 -13.16
CA ASN A 322 -2.09 -24.20 -13.28
C ASN A 322 -3.57 -24.16 -12.91
N GLU A 323 -4.43 -24.23 -13.91
CA GLU A 323 -5.88 -24.15 -13.74
C GLU A 323 -6.47 -25.38 -13.04
N GLU A 324 -5.87 -26.57 -13.20
CA GLU A 324 -6.34 -27.81 -12.58
C GLU A 324 -6.21 -27.74 -11.05
N PHE A 325 -5.10 -27.21 -10.55
CA PHE A 325 -4.80 -27.14 -9.13
C PHE A 325 -5.04 -25.76 -8.51
N GLN A 326 -5.53 -24.80 -9.29
CA GLN A 326 -5.87 -23.45 -8.84
C GLN A 326 -4.71 -22.72 -8.14
N TRP A 327 -3.49 -22.85 -8.68
CA TRP A 327 -2.32 -22.12 -8.21
C TRP A 327 -1.45 -21.61 -9.37
N SER A 328 -0.60 -20.64 -9.07
CA SER A 328 0.37 -20.11 -9.99
C SER A 328 1.78 -20.10 -9.42
N VAL A 329 2.76 -20.26 -10.29
CA VAL A 329 4.18 -19.99 -9.99
C VAL A 329 4.56 -18.68 -10.66
N ASN A 330 5.20 -17.80 -9.91
CA ASN A 330 5.61 -16.47 -10.35
C ASN A 330 7.14 -16.36 -10.22
N PRO A 331 7.93 -16.94 -11.13
CA PRO A 331 9.39 -16.83 -11.09
C PRO A 331 9.84 -15.43 -11.50
N VAL A 332 10.96 -14.99 -10.94
CA VAL A 332 11.71 -13.83 -11.44
C VAL A 332 12.24 -14.16 -12.85
N VAL A 333 11.94 -13.31 -13.82
CA VAL A 333 12.31 -13.51 -15.23
C VAL A 333 13.18 -12.39 -15.81
N ALA A 334 13.06 -11.15 -15.30
CA ALA A 334 13.80 -10.00 -15.81
C ALA A 334 14.27 -9.07 -14.69
N THR A 335 15.34 -8.33 -14.97
CA THR A 335 15.80 -7.20 -14.15
C THR A 335 15.27 -5.90 -14.75
N ILE A 336 14.96 -4.92 -13.89
CA ILE A 336 14.41 -3.62 -14.27
C ILE A 336 15.54 -2.60 -14.23
N TYR A 337 15.62 -1.82 -15.31
CA TYR A 337 16.52 -0.68 -15.43
C TYR A 337 15.75 0.57 -15.84
N ASP A 338 16.24 1.74 -15.47
CA ASP A 338 15.73 3.01 -15.99
C ASP A 338 16.33 3.36 -17.39
N SER A 339 16.07 4.56 -17.87
CA SER A 339 16.57 5.02 -19.18
C SER A 339 18.09 5.22 -19.23
N GLU A 340 18.76 5.34 -18.08
CA GLU A 340 20.21 5.47 -17.95
C GLU A 340 20.88 4.10 -17.75
N HIS A 341 20.09 3.01 -17.75
CA HIS A 341 20.54 1.64 -17.49
C HIS A 341 20.97 1.38 -16.05
N ASP A 342 20.43 2.16 -15.13
CA ASP A 342 20.65 1.96 -13.70
C ASP A 342 19.54 1.13 -13.08
N THR A 343 19.87 0.36 -12.04
CA THR A 343 18.92 -0.38 -11.22
C THR A 343 18.89 0.19 -9.81
N TYR A 344 17.93 -0.22 -8.98
CA TYR A 344 17.72 0.36 -7.65
C TYR A 344 17.72 -0.69 -6.55
N PRO A 345 18.27 -0.39 -5.38
CA PRO A 345 18.23 -1.27 -4.20
C PRO A 345 16.99 -1.04 -3.31
N GLY A 346 16.05 -0.19 -3.73
CA GLY A 346 14.95 0.37 -2.97
C GLY A 346 15.12 1.87 -2.72
N PHE A 347 14.05 2.49 -2.23
CA PHE A 347 14.02 3.92 -1.97
C PHE A 347 14.09 4.22 -0.48
N LYS A 348 14.97 5.13 -0.11
CA LYS A 348 14.94 5.80 1.19
C LYS A 348 14.09 7.06 1.06
N PRO A 349 13.24 7.37 2.06
CA PRO A 349 12.47 8.60 2.00
C PRO A 349 13.38 9.84 2.08
N THR A 350 12.99 10.89 1.38
CA THR A 350 13.58 12.24 1.54
C THR A 350 13.30 12.77 2.94
N TYR A 351 12.08 12.53 3.42
CA TYR A 351 11.66 12.84 4.77
C TYR A 351 11.17 11.56 5.47
N SER A 352 11.93 11.11 6.47
CA SER A 352 11.57 9.92 7.24
C SER A 352 10.49 10.26 8.26
N VAL A 353 9.32 9.62 8.13
CA VAL A 353 8.15 9.83 8.99
C VAL A 353 7.60 8.48 9.41
N ASN A 354 7.47 8.27 10.72
CA ASN A 354 6.88 7.05 11.26
C ASN A 354 5.37 7.24 11.49
N ALA A 355 4.57 6.89 10.49
CA ALA A 355 3.11 7.02 10.54
C ALA A 355 2.41 5.99 11.45
N SER A 356 3.13 5.00 11.99
CA SER A 356 2.51 3.91 12.75
C SER A 356 2.44 4.16 14.26
N THR A 357 3.00 5.24 14.77
CA THR A 357 3.13 5.48 16.22
C THR A 357 2.31 6.63 16.75
N ASP A 358 1.79 7.50 15.89
CA ASP A 358 0.92 8.60 16.30
C ASP A 358 -0.56 8.25 16.06
N TYR A 359 -1.24 7.81 17.11
CA TYR A 359 -2.65 7.45 17.04
C TYR A 359 -3.60 8.65 16.97
N LEU A 360 -3.15 9.86 17.32
CA LEU A 360 -3.96 11.07 17.23
C LEU A 360 -4.12 11.54 15.79
N THR A 361 -3.09 11.32 14.96
CA THR A 361 -3.08 11.66 13.54
C THR A 361 -3.29 10.45 12.62
N PHE A 362 -3.68 9.29 13.18
CA PHE A 362 -4.03 8.08 12.43
C PHE A 362 -5.44 8.20 11.85
N LEU A 363 -5.60 9.13 10.90
CA LEU A 363 -6.88 9.57 10.33
C LEU A 363 -7.18 8.87 8.99
N PRO A 364 -8.40 9.00 8.46
CA PRO A 364 -8.76 8.49 7.13
C PRO A 364 -7.81 9.01 6.04
N PHE A 365 -7.61 8.22 4.98
CA PHE A 365 -6.81 8.64 3.83
C PHE A 365 -7.43 9.86 3.14
N GLY A 366 -6.57 10.81 2.74
CA GLY A 366 -6.99 12.07 2.18
C GLY A 366 -7.53 13.08 3.21
N ASP A 367 -7.40 12.82 4.51
CA ASP A 367 -7.55 13.84 5.56
C ASP A 367 -6.25 14.64 5.65
N GLU A 368 -6.33 15.96 5.54
CA GLU A 368 -5.16 16.86 5.50
C GLU A 368 -4.30 16.80 6.78
N LYS A 369 -4.88 16.32 7.88
CA LYS A 369 -4.20 16.13 9.16
C LYS A 369 -3.65 14.71 9.35
N GLU A 370 -3.86 13.81 8.37
CA GLU A 370 -3.27 12.47 8.40
C GLU A 370 -1.74 12.58 8.36
N THR A 371 -1.03 11.78 9.14
CA THR A 371 0.39 11.91 9.42
C THR A 371 1.26 12.15 8.18
N LEU A 372 1.18 11.28 7.16
CA LEU A 372 2.04 11.44 5.97
C LEU A 372 1.53 12.56 5.04
N LEU A 373 0.22 12.68 4.92
CA LEU A 373 -0.37 13.70 4.05
C LEU A 373 -0.13 15.11 4.60
N SER A 374 -0.19 15.32 5.92
CA SER A 374 0.10 16.62 6.53
C SER A 374 1.54 17.05 6.31
N VAL A 375 2.50 16.10 6.36
CA VAL A 375 3.91 16.39 6.04
C VAL A 375 4.06 16.76 4.56
N ALA A 376 3.40 16.02 3.65
CA ALA A 376 3.43 16.32 2.21
C ALA A 376 2.88 17.73 1.92
N LEU A 377 1.76 18.10 2.52
CA LEU A 377 1.18 19.44 2.40
C LEU A 377 2.11 20.50 3.02
N GLY A 378 2.76 20.20 4.15
CA GLY A 378 3.77 21.05 4.77
C GLY A 378 4.97 21.31 3.85
N VAL A 379 5.44 20.29 3.12
CA VAL A 379 6.53 20.41 2.13
C VAL A 379 6.10 21.34 0.98
N LEU A 380 4.89 21.16 0.43
CA LEU A 380 4.37 22.01 -0.64
C LEU A 380 4.14 23.45 -0.19
N ASN A 381 3.65 23.65 1.03
CA ASN A 381 3.44 24.96 1.63
C ASN A 381 4.75 25.65 2.14
N GLY A 382 5.90 24.93 2.06
CA GLY A 382 7.18 25.44 2.54
C GLY A 382 7.28 25.57 4.07
N THR A 383 6.44 24.86 4.82
CA THR A 383 6.40 24.85 6.30
C THR A 383 7.08 23.63 6.91
N TYR A 384 7.48 22.64 6.10
CA TYR A 384 8.18 21.43 6.53
C TYR A 384 9.54 21.32 5.80
N PRO A 385 10.65 20.91 6.47
CA PRO A 385 10.72 20.66 7.91
C PRO A 385 10.55 21.95 8.72
N PRO A 386 10.08 21.86 9.98
CA PRO A 386 9.96 23.03 10.85
C PRO A 386 11.32 23.71 11.03
N LYS A 387 11.35 25.04 11.11
CA LYS A 387 12.60 25.83 11.16
C LYS A 387 13.34 25.73 12.50
N GLU A 388 12.69 25.28 13.55
CA GLU A 388 13.25 25.02 14.87
C GLU A 388 12.89 23.56 15.22
N GLU A 389 13.86 22.79 15.73
CA GLU A 389 13.60 21.48 16.32
C GLU A 389 12.76 21.71 17.57
N GLU A 390 11.44 21.54 17.48
CA GLU A 390 10.66 21.23 18.67
C GLU A 390 11.16 19.88 19.15
N GLU A 391 11.79 19.85 20.35
CA GLU A 391 12.16 18.60 21.02
C GLU A 391 10.88 17.73 21.07
N GLU A 392 10.91 16.60 20.35
CA GLU A 392 9.86 15.58 20.44
C GLU A 392 9.78 15.18 21.91
N THR A 393 8.78 15.64 22.62
CA THR A 393 8.42 15.08 23.91
C THR A 393 8.22 13.59 23.73
N PRO A 394 8.90 12.72 24.48
CA PRO A 394 8.72 11.27 24.37
C PRO A 394 7.27 10.93 24.73
N SER A 395 6.40 10.84 23.74
CA SER A 395 5.06 10.30 23.95
C SER A 395 5.21 8.88 24.46
N THR A 396 4.44 8.50 25.46
CA THR A 396 4.33 7.13 25.98
C THR A 396 3.72 6.28 24.88
N ARG A 397 4.56 5.82 23.93
CA ARG A 397 4.14 5.13 22.71
C ARG A 397 3.67 3.73 23.07
N ILE A 398 2.39 3.48 22.90
CA ILE A 398 1.83 2.14 23.02
C ILE A 398 2.41 1.30 21.86
N LYS A 399 3.07 0.17 22.18
CA LYS A 399 3.60 -0.73 21.14
C LYS A 399 2.47 -1.42 20.38
N ILE A 400 2.49 -1.34 19.07
CA ILE A 400 1.72 -2.24 18.20
C ILE A 400 2.33 -3.64 18.34
N GLU A 401 1.63 -4.56 19.00
CA GLU A 401 2.14 -5.92 19.20
C GLU A 401 1.93 -6.83 17.98
N LYS A 402 0.94 -6.53 17.13
CA LYS A 402 0.65 -7.30 15.93
C LYS A 402 -0.06 -6.42 14.90
N SER A 403 0.51 -6.34 13.70
CA SER A 403 -0.22 -5.88 12.53
C SER A 403 -0.83 -7.10 11.83
N VAL A 404 -2.13 -7.12 11.69
CA VAL A 404 -2.82 -8.18 10.95
C VAL A 404 -2.95 -7.72 9.52
N ASN A 405 -2.16 -8.32 8.64
CA ASN A 405 -2.19 -8.23 7.18
C ASN A 405 -2.35 -6.82 6.59
N SER A 406 -1.41 -6.42 5.79
CA SER A 406 -1.60 -5.27 4.92
C SER A 406 -2.77 -5.55 3.96
N PRO A 407 -3.59 -4.53 3.62
CA PRO A 407 -4.76 -4.66 2.75
C PRO A 407 -4.47 -5.39 1.44
N SER A 408 -3.31 -5.14 0.85
CA SER A 408 -2.88 -5.73 -0.41
C SER A 408 -2.64 -7.24 -0.37
N SER A 409 -2.56 -7.90 0.79
CA SER A 409 -2.34 -9.34 0.86
C SER A 409 -3.62 -10.18 0.82
N ARG A 410 -4.78 -9.59 1.13
CA ARG A 410 -6.06 -10.30 1.17
C ARG A 410 -6.99 -9.99 0.01
N LEU A 411 -6.85 -8.83 -0.60
CA LEU A 411 -7.91 -8.20 -1.38
C LEU A 411 -7.62 -8.11 -2.86
N PHE A 412 -6.36 -8.23 -3.24
CA PHE A 412 -5.97 -8.23 -4.65
C PHE A 412 -5.80 -9.67 -5.12
N ILE A 413 -6.73 -10.10 -5.96
CA ILE A 413 -6.55 -11.30 -6.78
C ILE A 413 -5.42 -10.98 -7.74
N GLY A 414 -4.25 -11.47 -7.41
CA GLY A 414 -3.10 -11.27 -8.24
C GLY A 414 -1.86 -10.82 -7.48
N GLY A 415 -1.36 -11.61 -6.54
CA GLY A 415 -0.04 -11.63 -5.90
C GLY A 415 0.76 -10.33 -5.78
N SER A 416 1.61 -10.27 -4.79
CA SER A 416 2.61 -9.23 -4.62
C SER A 416 3.69 -9.34 -5.69
N GLY A 417 4.21 -8.21 -6.14
CA GLY A 417 5.34 -8.14 -7.06
C GLY A 417 5.01 -7.51 -8.40
N LEU A 418 6.04 -7.09 -9.13
CA LEU A 418 5.92 -6.52 -10.46
C LEU A 418 5.78 -7.64 -11.49
N ARG A 419 4.77 -7.57 -12.35
CA ARG A 419 4.44 -8.60 -13.33
C ARG A 419 4.54 -8.10 -14.76
N ILE A 420 5.11 -8.97 -15.59
CA ILE A 420 4.93 -8.95 -17.03
C ILE A 420 3.65 -9.75 -17.30
N LYS A 421 2.82 -9.28 -18.23
CA LYS A 421 1.60 -10.01 -18.64
C LYS A 421 1.85 -11.44 -18.96
#